data_063463f7a4088385cf23c2354bffab92
#
_entry.id   063463f7a4088385cf23c2354bffab92
#
_cell.length_a   1.000
_cell.length_b   1.000
_cell.length_c   1.000
_cell.angle_alpha   90.00
_cell.angle_beta   90.00
_cell.angle_gamma   90.00
#
_symmetry.space_group_name_H-M   'P 1'
#
loop_
_entity.id
_entity.type
_entity.pdbx_description
1 polymer ?
#
loop_
_entity_poly.entity_id
_entity_poly.type
_entity_poly.pdbx_seq_one_letter_code
_entity_poly.pdbx_strand_id
1 'polypeptide(L)'
;WNTRFRGNESFFLLEHALIDLGVGVRWLKETAGVENIVILGNSGGGSLMAAYQSQAKGVTMHATPGLKLPQALNDLDAANFYISLCAHQGRPEVLTDWFDPAVTDEGDPMSVDPDLDMYNPVNGPSYSDEFIQRYRQAQTARNHRITEWCHSELHRIEALGHRDRAFNLYRTWADLRLLDGNIDPSKRVVGRCYAGDPKTANYSPRGIGLTNTLRTWLSMWSLRDSCCRGAEHLARITEPALVIQSDADTGVFPSDAKAIFEQLSSTDKALHMITGDHYLQTPQDAKTVVADLIHDWLKTRL
;
A
#
# COMPACT_ATOMS: atom_id res chain seq x y z
N TRP A 1 14.75 -3.95 12.54
CA TRP A 1 14.77 -5.08 11.58
C TRP A 1 14.39 -4.62 10.18
N ASN A 2 15.11 -5.07 9.16
CA ASN A 2 14.83 -4.76 7.76
C ASN A 2 14.65 -6.05 6.95
N THR A 3 13.76 -6.02 5.97
CA THR A 3 13.68 -7.08 4.97
C THR A 3 14.88 -7.03 4.02
N ARG A 4 15.12 -8.11 3.28
CA ARG A 4 16.16 -8.20 2.23
C ARG A 4 15.98 -7.16 1.12
N PHE A 5 14.80 -6.57 1.01
CA PHE A 5 14.46 -5.60 -0.03
C PHE A 5 14.78 -4.14 0.32
N ARG A 6 15.37 -3.87 1.49
CA ARG A 6 15.73 -2.51 1.87
C ARG A 6 16.64 -1.86 0.82
N GLY A 7 16.17 -0.75 0.24
CA GLY A 7 16.87 -0.03 -0.82
C GLY A 7 16.85 -0.74 -2.18
N ASN A 8 16.03 -1.80 -2.31
CA ASN A 8 15.89 -2.56 -3.55
C ASN A 8 14.45 -3.09 -3.73
N GLU A 9 13.48 -2.23 -3.48
CA GLU A 9 12.05 -2.54 -3.55
C GLU A 9 11.59 -2.94 -4.96
N SER A 10 12.39 -2.65 -5.98
CA SER A 10 12.16 -3.08 -7.38
C SER A 10 12.09 -4.59 -7.56
N PHE A 11 12.64 -5.36 -6.61
CA PHE A 11 12.66 -6.83 -6.62
C PHE A 11 11.76 -7.45 -5.55
N PHE A 12 10.88 -6.66 -4.95
CA PHE A 12 10.02 -7.11 -3.87
C PHE A 12 9.17 -8.30 -4.28
N LEU A 13 9.14 -9.32 -3.39
CA LEU A 13 8.24 -10.47 -3.43
C LEU A 13 7.62 -10.63 -2.03
N LEU A 14 6.29 -10.67 -1.97
CA LEU A 14 5.57 -10.72 -0.70
C LEU A 14 5.98 -11.93 0.15
N GLU A 15 6.02 -13.12 -0.45
CA GLU A 15 6.37 -14.36 0.23
C GLU A 15 7.74 -14.31 0.90
N HIS A 16 8.71 -13.62 0.31
CA HIS A 16 10.04 -13.44 0.89
C HIS A 16 10.05 -12.38 1.99
N ALA A 17 9.30 -11.29 1.82
CA ALA A 17 9.21 -10.25 2.84
C ALA A 17 8.56 -10.77 4.12
N LEU A 18 7.54 -11.63 4.00
CA LEU A 18 6.88 -12.27 5.16
C LEU A 18 7.84 -13.17 5.94
N ILE A 19 8.69 -13.93 5.24
CA ILE A 19 9.73 -14.75 5.89
C ILE A 19 10.72 -13.87 6.65
N ASP A 20 11.17 -12.77 6.04
CA ASP A 20 12.12 -11.87 6.68
C ASP A 20 11.54 -11.23 7.96
N LEU A 21 10.24 -10.90 7.95
CA LEU A 21 9.52 -10.45 9.14
C LEU A 21 9.41 -11.55 10.18
N GLY A 22 9.11 -12.79 9.75
CA GLY A 22 9.02 -13.96 10.63
C GLY A 22 10.32 -14.24 11.37
N VAL A 23 11.48 -14.06 10.74
CA VAL A 23 12.79 -14.16 11.40
C VAL A 23 12.89 -13.14 12.55
N GLY A 24 12.44 -11.91 12.34
CA GLY A 24 12.44 -10.88 13.38
C GLY A 24 11.50 -11.21 14.56
N VAL A 25 10.28 -11.65 14.25
CA VAL A 25 9.29 -12.04 15.28
C VAL A 25 9.78 -13.23 16.08
N ARG A 26 10.33 -14.25 15.43
CA ARG A 26 10.92 -15.42 16.10
C ARG A 26 12.08 -15.04 16.98
N TRP A 27 12.98 -14.17 16.53
CA TRP A 27 14.11 -13.70 17.34
C TRP A 27 13.62 -12.97 18.60
N LEU A 28 12.57 -12.15 18.52
CA LEU A 28 11.98 -11.49 19.69
C LEU A 28 11.46 -12.51 20.69
N LYS A 29 10.79 -13.56 20.27
CA LYS A 29 10.25 -14.62 21.15
C LYS A 29 11.35 -15.49 21.76
N GLU A 30 12.18 -16.08 20.90
CA GLU A 30 13.11 -17.15 21.32
C GLU A 30 14.42 -16.62 21.89
N THR A 31 14.93 -15.48 21.38
CA THR A 31 16.23 -14.95 21.79
C THR A 31 16.09 -13.79 22.77
N ALA A 32 15.18 -12.86 22.51
CA ALA A 32 14.98 -11.72 23.40
C ALA A 32 14.00 -12.01 24.55
N GLY A 33 13.28 -13.12 24.51
CA GLY A 33 12.34 -13.54 25.57
C GLY A 33 11.12 -12.63 25.69
N VAL A 34 10.70 -11.98 24.57
CA VAL A 34 9.56 -11.07 24.57
C VAL A 34 8.26 -11.89 24.52
N GLU A 35 7.41 -11.73 25.51
CA GLU A 35 6.13 -12.45 25.61
C GLU A 35 5.05 -11.84 24.71
N ASN A 36 4.96 -10.51 24.66
CA ASN A 36 3.95 -9.78 23.92
C ASN A 36 4.56 -9.01 22.74
N ILE A 37 4.19 -9.38 21.54
CA ILE A 37 4.69 -8.77 20.30
C ILE A 37 3.58 -7.93 19.67
N VAL A 38 3.91 -6.69 19.38
CA VAL A 38 3.10 -5.76 18.60
C VAL A 38 3.70 -5.63 17.21
N ILE A 39 2.90 -5.88 16.18
CA ILE A 39 3.27 -5.50 14.82
C ILE A 39 2.60 -4.17 14.46
N LEU A 40 3.42 -3.20 14.06
CA LEU A 40 2.96 -1.88 13.65
C LEU A 40 3.32 -1.66 12.19
N GLY A 41 2.32 -1.37 11.36
CA GLY A 41 2.49 -1.02 9.97
C GLY A 41 2.17 0.44 9.72
N ASN A 42 3.20 1.24 9.33
CA ASN A 42 3.00 2.61 8.88
C ASN A 42 2.95 2.67 7.36
N SER A 43 2.01 3.43 6.80
CA SER A 43 1.88 3.63 5.35
C SER A 43 1.80 2.29 4.60
N GLY A 44 2.69 2.04 3.66
CA GLY A 44 2.82 0.74 2.98
C GLY A 44 3.13 -0.45 3.89
N GLY A 45 3.60 -0.19 5.11
CA GLY A 45 3.78 -1.22 6.13
C GLY A 45 2.48 -1.77 6.69
N GLY A 46 1.36 -1.02 6.64
CA GLY A 46 0.08 -1.47 7.17
C GLY A 46 -0.43 -2.74 6.47
N SER A 47 -0.49 -2.72 5.15
CA SER A 47 -0.88 -3.90 4.37
C SER A 47 0.12 -5.05 4.47
N LEU A 48 1.42 -4.75 4.60
CA LEU A 48 2.45 -5.78 4.79
C LEU A 48 2.31 -6.48 6.14
N MET A 49 2.06 -5.74 7.25
CA MET A 49 1.85 -6.31 8.56
C MET A 49 0.52 -7.08 8.64
N ALA A 50 -0.53 -6.61 7.95
CA ALA A 50 -1.78 -7.34 7.83
C ALA A 50 -1.58 -8.69 7.11
N ALA A 51 -0.83 -8.70 6.01
CA ALA A 51 -0.47 -9.93 5.31
C ALA A 51 0.35 -10.86 6.21
N TYR A 52 1.34 -10.32 6.93
CA TYR A 52 2.14 -11.11 7.86
C TYR A 52 1.25 -11.78 8.92
N GLN A 53 0.44 -11.01 9.66
CA GLN A 53 -0.43 -11.54 10.71
C GLN A 53 -1.40 -12.60 10.18
N SER A 54 -1.98 -12.34 9.02
CA SER A 54 -2.90 -13.28 8.38
C SER A 54 -2.23 -14.60 8.02
N GLN A 55 -1.04 -14.55 7.39
CA GLN A 55 -0.34 -15.74 6.93
C GLN A 55 0.32 -16.52 8.07
N ALA A 56 0.69 -15.86 9.17
CA ALA A 56 1.17 -16.52 10.39
C ALA A 56 0.08 -17.35 11.10
N LYS A 57 -1.19 -17.10 10.83
CA LYS A 57 -2.33 -17.90 11.31
C LYS A 57 -2.69 -19.08 10.39
N GLY A 58 -1.89 -19.31 9.38
CA GLY A 58 -2.06 -20.34 8.35
C GLY A 58 -2.01 -19.75 6.95
N VAL A 59 -1.17 -20.33 6.12
CA VAL A 59 -0.90 -19.85 4.76
C VAL A 59 -2.13 -20.02 3.87
N THR A 60 -2.61 -18.92 3.30
CA THR A 60 -3.73 -18.88 2.35
C THR A 60 -3.36 -18.18 1.03
N MET A 61 -2.22 -17.49 1.02
CA MET A 61 -1.74 -16.83 -0.19
C MET A 61 -1.30 -17.85 -1.24
N HIS A 62 -1.43 -17.50 -2.51
CA HIS A 62 -0.79 -18.21 -3.61
C HIS A 62 0.62 -17.66 -3.88
N ALA A 63 1.43 -18.43 -4.58
CA ALA A 63 2.74 -17.98 -5.00
C ALA A 63 2.65 -16.90 -6.09
N THR A 64 3.63 -15.99 -6.12
CA THR A 64 3.83 -15.10 -7.26
C THR A 64 3.95 -15.93 -8.55
N PRO A 65 3.31 -15.55 -9.67
CA PRO A 65 3.32 -16.30 -10.91
C PRO A 65 4.72 -16.75 -11.34
N GLY A 66 4.86 -18.05 -11.65
CA GLY A 66 6.13 -18.68 -12.01
C GLY A 66 7.07 -18.99 -10.84
N LEU A 67 6.65 -18.76 -9.59
CA LEU A 67 7.39 -19.13 -8.37
C LEU A 67 6.65 -20.22 -7.58
N LYS A 68 7.32 -20.72 -6.54
CA LYS A 68 6.74 -21.65 -5.56
C LYS A 68 6.70 -20.95 -4.20
N LEU A 69 5.67 -21.23 -3.42
CA LEU A 69 5.63 -20.78 -2.03
C LEU A 69 6.77 -21.43 -1.24
N PRO A 70 7.60 -20.64 -0.54
CA PRO A 70 8.61 -21.19 0.35
C PRO A 70 7.97 -21.90 1.55
N GLN A 71 8.49 -23.08 1.91
CA GLN A 71 7.99 -23.85 3.07
C GLN A 71 8.07 -23.07 4.39
N ALA A 72 9.07 -22.19 4.52
CA ALA A 72 9.25 -21.36 5.71
C ALA A 72 8.06 -20.43 6.03
N LEU A 73 7.12 -20.23 5.10
CA LEU A 73 5.87 -19.53 5.40
C LEU A 73 4.96 -20.28 6.37
N ASN A 74 5.09 -21.61 6.46
CA ASN A 74 4.31 -22.41 7.40
C ASN A 74 4.81 -22.29 8.85
N ASP A 75 5.98 -21.69 9.05
CA ASP A 75 6.66 -21.58 10.33
C ASP A 75 6.62 -20.13 10.87
N LEU A 76 5.70 -19.28 10.40
CA LEU A 76 5.55 -17.91 10.88
C LEU A 76 4.83 -17.89 12.23
N ASP A 77 5.33 -17.07 13.15
CA ASP A 77 4.72 -16.80 14.43
C ASP A 77 3.81 -15.57 14.37
N ALA A 78 2.55 -15.72 14.78
CA ALA A 78 1.64 -14.58 14.88
C ALA A 78 2.04 -13.65 16.03
N ALA A 79 1.80 -12.35 15.86
CA ALA A 79 1.92 -11.36 16.91
C ALA A 79 0.66 -11.31 17.77
N ASN A 80 0.76 -10.67 18.95
CA ASN A 80 -0.33 -10.53 19.89
C ASN A 80 -1.25 -9.34 19.60
N PHE A 81 -0.69 -8.30 18.92
CA PHE A 81 -1.39 -7.04 18.64
C PHE A 81 -1.07 -6.54 17.25
N TYR A 82 -2.06 -5.90 16.61
CA TYR A 82 -1.91 -5.28 15.29
C TYR A 82 -2.17 -3.78 15.37
N ILE A 83 -1.27 -2.97 14.83
CA ILE A 83 -1.43 -1.51 14.74
C ILE A 83 -1.24 -1.06 13.29
N SER A 84 -2.24 -0.34 12.76
CA SER A 84 -2.21 0.33 11.47
C SER A 84 -2.07 1.84 11.69
N LEU A 85 -0.99 2.45 11.18
CA LEU A 85 -0.69 3.87 11.35
C LEU A 85 -0.58 4.56 10.01
N CYS A 86 -1.48 5.50 9.71
CA CYS A 86 -1.50 6.26 8.45
C CYS A 86 -1.26 5.33 7.25
N ALA A 87 -2.03 4.25 7.17
CA ALA A 87 -1.80 3.17 6.23
C ALA A 87 -2.93 3.04 5.21
N HIS A 88 -2.60 2.53 4.03
CA HIS A 88 -3.57 2.20 2.99
C HIS A 88 -4.03 0.75 3.10
N GLN A 89 -5.18 0.44 2.49
CA GLN A 89 -5.82 -0.88 2.54
C GLN A 89 -4.99 -1.98 1.90
N GLY A 90 -4.31 -1.70 0.77
CA GLY A 90 -3.53 -2.66 0.01
C GLY A 90 -2.61 -1.96 -0.99
N ARG A 91 -1.57 -2.64 -1.40
CA ARG A 91 -0.60 -2.13 -2.36
C ARG A 91 -1.19 -1.95 -3.77
N PRO A 92 -1.91 -2.95 -4.32
CA PRO A 92 -2.55 -2.81 -5.63
C PRO A 92 -3.60 -1.70 -5.65
N GLU A 93 -4.38 -1.58 -4.58
CA GLU A 93 -5.44 -0.58 -4.44
C GLU A 93 -4.85 0.84 -4.45
N VAL A 94 -3.88 1.11 -3.58
CA VAL A 94 -3.29 2.46 -3.47
C VAL A 94 -2.57 2.88 -4.74
N LEU A 95 -1.81 1.99 -5.39
CA LEU A 95 -1.14 2.34 -6.64
C LEU A 95 -2.14 2.58 -7.76
N THR A 96 -3.23 1.79 -7.81
CA THR A 96 -4.28 1.98 -8.82
C THR A 96 -4.97 3.32 -8.64
N ASP A 97 -5.27 3.74 -7.41
CA ASP A 97 -5.83 5.07 -7.12
C ASP A 97 -4.88 6.21 -7.48
N TRP A 98 -3.58 5.96 -7.47
CA TRP A 98 -2.56 6.96 -7.78
C TRP A 98 -2.13 6.96 -9.25
N PHE A 99 -2.52 5.94 -10.03
CA PHE A 99 -2.24 5.91 -11.46
C PHE A 99 -2.87 7.08 -12.19
N ASP A 100 -2.12 7.66 -13.12
CA ASP A 100 -2.66 8.57 -14.09
C ASP A 100 -3.26 7.79 -15.26
N PRO A 101 -4.58 7.73 -15.37
CA PRO A 101 -5.22 6.98 -16.45
C PRO A 101 -5.11 7.66 -17.82
N ALA A 102 -4.66 8.92 -17.85
CA ALA A 102 -4.43 9.65 -19.08
C ALA A 102 -3.22 9.17 -19.89
N VAL A 103 -2.35 8.31 -19.30
CA VAL A 103 -1.23 7.70 -20.05
C VAL A 103 -1.78 6.74 -21.11
N THR A 104 -1.50 7.04 -22.37
CA THR A 104 -1.96 6.24 -23.53
C THR A 104 -0.92 5.25 -24.03
N ASP A 105 0.36 5.51 -23.75
CA ASP A 105 1.51 4.65 -24.10
C ASP A 105 2.45 4.52 -22.90
N GLU A 106 2.63 3.32 -22.38
CA GLU A 106 3.55 3.07 -21.26
C GLU A 106 5.03 3.25 -21.64
N GLY A 107 5.35 3.28 -22.92
CA GLY A 107 6.69 3.59 -23.45
C GLY A 107 6.96 5.09 -23.58
N ASP A 108 5.91 5.93 -23.58
CA ASP A 108 6.00 7.39 -23.63
C ASP A 108 5.26 8.03 -22.44
N PRO A 109 5.96 8.41 -21.37
CA PRO A 109 5.34 9.00 -20.19
C PRO A 109 4.73 10.40 -20.46
N MET A 110 4.97 10.98 -21.64
CA MET A 110 4.42 12.27 -22.05
C MET A 110 3.16 12.12 -22.89
N SER A 111 2.77 10.89 -23.26
CA SER A 111 1.51 10.61 -23.94
C SER A 111 0.32 10.88 -23.02
N VAL A 112 -0.66 11.68 -23.46
CA VAL A 112 -1.78 12.11 -22.62
C VAL A 112 -3.08 12.09 -23.40
N ASP A 113 -4.08 11.39 -22.86
CA ASP A 113 -5.48 11.55 -23.21
C ASP A 113 -6.04 12.78 -22.47
N PRO A 114 -6.36 13.89 -23.15
CA PRO A 114 -6.85 15.10 -22.52
C PRO A 114 -8.20 14.93 -21.81
N ASP A 115 -9.00 13.93 -22.19
CA ASP A 115 -10.32 13.68 -21.60
C ASP A 115 -10.21 12.93 -20.26
N LEU A 116 -9.05 12.36 -19.97
CA LEU A 116 -8.72 11.68 -18.72
C LEU A 116 -7.67 12.41 -17.87
N ASP A 117 -7.10 13.52 -18.36
CA ASP A 117 -6.09 14.28 -17.61
C ASP A 117 -6.74 15.07 -16.47
N MET A 118 -6.49 14.65 -15.22
CA MET A 118 -6.97 15.37 -14.04
C MET A 118 -6.38 16.78 -13.88
N TYR A 119 -5.29 17.07 -14.55
CA TYR A 119 -4.64 18.39 -14.55
C TYR A 119 -5.14 19.31 -15.66
N ASN A 120 -6.03 18.82 -16.53
CA ASN A 120 -6.69 19.64 -17.53
C ASN A 120 -7.82 20.45 -16.88
N PRO A 121 -7.79 21.79 -16.92
CA PRO A 121 -8.82 22.64 -16.30
C PRO A 121 -10.24 22.40 -16.82
N VAL A 122 -10.39 21.80 -18.01
CA VAL A 122 -11.71 21.44 -18.55
C VAL A 122 -12.37 20.30 -17.76
N ASN A 123 -11.57 19.40 -17.20
CA ASN A 123 -12.04 18.26 -16.42
C ASN A 123 -12.30 18.58 -14.94
N GLY A 124 -11.66 19.60 -14.40
CA GLY A 124 -11.76 19.99 -12.97
C GLY A 124 -10.45 20.57 -12.43
N PRO A 125 -10.29 20.70 -11.09
CA PRO A 125 -11.28 20.52 -10.03
C PRO A 125 -12.34 21.65 -9.98
N SER A 126 -13.61 21.45 -9.46
CA SER A 126 -14.12 20.20 -8.89
C SER A 126 -14.52 19.22 -9.99
N TYR A 127 -14.31 17.94 -9.75
CA TYR A 127 -14.62 16.90 -10.71
C TYR A 127 -16.09 16.47 -10.63
N SER A 128 -16.75 16.24 -11.78
CA SER A 128 -18.11 15.70 -11.79
C SER A 128 -18.11 14.21 -11.42
N ASP A 129 -19.25 13.70 -10.94
CA ASP A 129 -19.40 12.28 -10.60
C ASP A 129 -19.13 11.39 -11.83
N GLU A 130 -19.53 11.82 -13.03
CA GLU A 130 -19.28 11.10 -14.27
C GLU A 130 -17.77 11.05 -14.59
N PHE A 131 -17.05 12.15 -14.36
CA PHE A 131 -15.61 12.18 -14.54
C PHE A 131 -14.93 11.27 -13.54
N ILE A 132 -15.29 11.34 -12.25
CA ILE A 132 -14.73 10.49 -11.19
C ILE A 132 -14.93 9.03 -11.53
N GLN A 133 -16.13 8.62 -11.92
CA GLN A 133 -16.42 7.23 -12.28
C GLN A 133 -15.58 6.76 -13.47
N ARG A 134 -15.55 7.54 -14.55
CA ARG A 134 -14.75 7.24 -15.75
C ARG A 134 -13.25 7.17 -15.43
N TYR A 135 -12.78 8.09 -14.63
CA TYR A 135 -11.39 8.17 -14.22
C TYR A 135 -10.97 6.90 -13.44
N ARG A 136 -11.74 6.50 -12.41
CA ARG A 136 -11.48 5.29 -11.61
C ARG A 136 -11.55 4.01 -12.43
N GLN A 137 -12.48 3.92 -13.38
CA GLN A 137 -12.53 2.80 -14.32
C GLN A 137 -11.29 2.74 -15.20
N ALA A 138 -10.81 3.88 -15.70
CA ALA A 138 -9.62 3.96 -16.52
C ALA A 138 -8.33 3.65 -15.73
N GLN A 139 -8.23 4.03 -14.45
CA GLN A 139 -7.15 3.61 -13.55
C GLN A 139 -7.11 2.08 -13.41
N THR A 140 -8.24 1.47 -13.14
CA THR A 140 -8.36 -0.01 -13.04
C THR A 140 -7.99 -0.68 -14.36
N ALA A 141 -8.47 -0.15 -15.48
CA ALA A 141 -8.13 -0.65 -16.82
C ALA A 141 -6.62 -0.57 -17.10
N ARG A 142 -5.96 0.52 -16.68
CA ARG A 142 -4.50 0.65 -16.80
C ARG A 142 -3.76 -0.43 -15.99
N ASN A 143 -4.17 -0.71 -14.74
CA ASN A 143 -3.60 -1.79 -13.94
C ASN A 143 -3.72 -3.14 -14.64
N HIS A 144 -4.91 -3.44 -15.18
CA HIS A 144 -5.15 -4.69 -15.91
C HIS A 144 -4.30 -4.81 -17.17
N ARG A 145 -4.16 -3.73 -17.97
CA ARG A 145 -3.30 -3.75 -19.17
C ARG A 145 -1.84 -4.05 -18.83
N ILE A 146 -1.30 -3.42 -17.79
CA ILE A 146 0.07 -3.67 -17.36
C ILE A 146 0.22 -5.12 -16.85
N THR A 147 -0.77 -5.63 -16.14
CA THR A 147 -0.78 -7.02 -15.65
C THR A 147 -0.75 -8.01 -16.83
N GLU A 148 -1.61 -7.82 -17.83
CA GLU A 148 -1.62 -8.66 -19.04
C GLU A 148 -0.28 -8.61 -19.78
N TRP A 149 0.27 -7.40 -19.91
CA TRP A 149 1.59 -7.24 -20.53
C TRP A 149 2.68 -7.98 -19.74
N CYS A 150 2.67 -7.90 -18.40
CA CYS A 150 3.64 -8.61 -17.55
C CYS A 150 3.57 -10.13 -17.75
N HIS A 151 2.38 -10.71 -17.82
CA HIS A 151 2.20 -12.14 -18.10
C HIS A 151 2.73 -12.52 -19.49
N SER A 152 2.36 -11.75 -20.50
CA SER A 152 2.79 -11.99 -21.88
C SER A 152 4.30 -11.89 -22.02
N GLU A 153 4.90 -10.88 -21.37
CA GLU A 153 6.34 -10.68 -21.42
C GLU A 153 7.12 -11.72 -20.62
N LEU A 154 6.61 -12.16 -19.46
CA LEU A 154 7.19 -13.30 -18.74
C LEU A 154 7.23 -14.55 -19.61
N HIS A 155 6.10 -14.91 -20.23
CA HIS A 155 6.03 -16.05 -21.12
C HIS A 155 7.05 -15.93 -22.27
N ARG A 156 7.16 -14.75 -22.89
CA ARG A 156 8.10 -14.49 -23.97
C ARG A 156 9.55 -14.66 -23.56
N ILE A 157 9.97 -14.07 -22.41
CA ILE A 157 11.37 -14.12 -21.97
C ILE A 157 11.74 -15.50 -21.40
N GLU A 158 10.80 -16.22 -20.79
CA GLU A 158 11.01 -17.60 -20.33
C GLU A 158 11.30 -18.54 -21.50
N ALA A 159 10.64 -18.37 -22.64
CA ALA A 159 10.93 -19.10 -23.87
C ALA A 159 12.35 -18.81 -24.42
N LEU A 160 12.95 -17.69 -24.03
CA LEU A 160 14.33 -17.31 -24.35
C LEU A 160 15.34 -17.72 -23.28
N GLY A 161 14.90 -18.43 -22.22
CA GLY A 161 15.76 -18.87 -21.12
C GLY A 161 15.99 -17.83 -20.03
N HIS A 162 15.29 -16.71 -20.05
CA HIS A 162 15.37 -15.67 -19.01
C HIS A 162 14.27 -15.85 -17.97
N ARG A 163 14.49 -15.32 -16.74
CA ARG A 163 13.56 -15.51 -15.63
C ARG A 163 12.70 -14.31 -15.32
N ASP A 164 13.26 -13.11 -15.47
CA ASP A 164 12.60 -11.85 -15.12
C ASP A 164 13.29 -10.69 -15.83
N ARG A 165 12.67 -9.52 -15.86
CA ARG A 165 13.27 -8.26 -16.31
C ARG A 165 12.64 -7.05 -15.64
N ALA A 166 13.41 -5.99 -15.53
CA ALA A 166 12.90 -4.71 -15.03
C ALA A 166 12.13 -3.93 -16.10
N PHE A 167 11.21 -3.11 -15.65
CA PHE A 167 10.52 -2.07 -16.41
C PHE A 167 10.17 -0.90 -15.51
N ASN A 168 9.86 0.26 -16.09
CA ASN A 168 9.47 1.45 -15.37
C ASN A 168 8.00 1.76 -15.58
N LEU A 169 7.38 2.29 -14.52
CA LEU A 169 6.07 2.91 -14.54
C LEU A 169 6.22 4.41 -14.38
N TYR A 170 5.36 5.15 -15.03
CA TYR A 170 5.35 6.60 -14.95
C TYR A 170 3.98 7.10 -14.50
N ARG A 171 3.95 8.34 -14.01
CA ARG A 171 2.69 9.02 -13.73
C ARG A 171 1.87 8.33 -12.64
N THR A 172 2.42 8.28 -11.43
CA THR A 172 1.82 7.63 -10.26
C THR A 172 1.50 8.62 -9.12
N TRP A 173 1.17 9.89 -9.46
CA TRP A 173 0.75 10.93 -8.52
C TRP A 173 -0.56 11.58 -8.97
N ALA A 174 -1.52 10.78 -9.37
CA ALA A 174 -2.74 11.24 -10.02
C ALA A 174 -4.01 10.80 -9.29
N ASP A 175 -4.02 10.87 -7.95
CA ASP A 175 -5.24 10.71 -7.19
C ASP A 175 -6.06 12.01 -7.19
N LEU A 176 -7.34 11.91 -7.57
CA LEU A 176 -8.26 13.05 -7.61
C LEU A 176 -8.40 13.75 -6.27
N ARG A 177 -8.27 13.02 -5.15
CA ARG A 177 -8.30 13.54 -3.78
C ARG A 177 -7.21 14.60 -3.53
N LEU A 178 -6.13 14.60 -4.29
CA LEU A 178 -5.06 15.59 -4.17
C LEU A 178 -5.49 17.00 -4.63
N LEU A 179 -6.39 17.09 -5.61
CA LEU A 179 -6.83 18.36 -6.19
C LEU A 179 -8.27 18.73 -5.84
N ASP A 180 -9.10 17.80 -5.38
CA ASP A 180 -10.48 18.06 -4.99
C ASP A 180 -10.69 17.74 -3.50
N GLY A 181 -10.92 18.79 -2.71
CA GLY A 181 -11.19 18.68 -1.27
C GLY A 181 -12.55 18.08 -0.91
N ASN A 182 -13.48 17.99 -1.88
CA ASN A 182 -14.79 17.39 -1.66
C ASN A 182 -14.74 15.86 -1.73
N ILE A 183 -13.71 15.31 -2.39
CA ILE A 183 -13.49 13.87 -2.44
C ILE A 183 -12.73 13.47 -1.18
N ASP A 184 -13.37 12.68 -0.30
CA ASP A 184 -12.82 12.26 1.00
C ASP A 184 -12.34 13.45 1.86
N PRO A 185 -13.26 14.29 2.36
CA PRO A 185 -12.92 15.52 3.06
C PRO A 185 -12.05 15.30 4.31
N SER A 186 -11.00 16.11 4.44
CA SER A 186 -10.06 16.06 5.56
C SER A 186 -9.40 17.44 5.75
N LYS A 187 -8.49 17.57 6.73
CA LYS A 187 -7.74 18.82 6.94
C LYS A 187 -6.50 18.94 6.04
N ARG A 188 -6.32 18.04 5.05
CA ARG A 188 -5.18 18.09 4.13
C ARG A 188 -5.15 19.39 3.34
N VAL A 189 -3.95 19.81 2.98
CA VAL A 189 -3.78 20.94 2.05
C VAL A 189 -4.07 20.44 0.63
N VAL A 190 -5.18 20.88 0.04
CA VAL A 190 -5.54 20.60 -1.34
C VAL A 190 -4.50 21.19 -2.29
N GLY A 191 -4.17 20.50 -3.38
CA GLY A 191 -3.08 20.87 -4.30
C GLY A 191 -1.69 20.46 -3.80
N ARG A 192 -1.63 19.58 -2.80
CA ARG A 192 -0.38 19.03 -2.27
C ARG A 192 -0.42 17.51 -2.16
N CYS A 193 0.70 16.87 -2.47
CA CYS A 193 1.03 15.51 -2.06
C CYS A 193 2.31 15.54 -1.22
N TYR A 194 2.70 14.44 -0.61
CA TYR A 194 3.92 14.42 0.21
C TYR A 194 5.22 14.60 -0.62
N ALA A 195 5.15 14.55 -1.97
CA ALA A 195 6.24 14.91 -2.87
C ALA A 195 6.19 16.39 -3.34
N GLY A 196 5.22 17.18 -2.84
CA GLY A 196 5.05 18.59 -3.17
C GLY A 196 3.84 18.86 -4.06
N ASP A 197 4.03 19.59 -5.16
CA ASP A 197 2.98 19.84 -6.17
C ASP A 197 2.65 18.56 -6.94
N PRO A 198 1.39 18.09 -6.97
CA PRO A 198 1.03 16.80 -7.56
C PRO A 198 1.34 16.70 -9.05
N LYS A 199 1.12 17.76 -9.83
CA LYS A 199 1.41 17.76 -11.27
C LYS A 199 2.90 17.63 -11.52
N THR A 200 3.72 18.42 -10.82
CA THR A 200 5.18 18.33 -10.90
C THR A 200 5.68 16.95 -10.47
N ALA A 201 5.14 16.41 -9.39
CA ALA A 201 5.48 15.06 -8.91
C ALA A 201 5.11 13.98 -9.94
N ASN A 202 3.91 14.09 -10.56
CA ASN A 202 3.40 13.13 -11.55
C ASN A 202 4.28 13.03 -12.81
N TYR A 203 4.90 14.13 -13.22
CA TYR A 203 5.82 14.18 -14.37
C TYR A 203 7.29 14.01 -13.98
N SER A 204 7.59 13.84 -12.69
CA SER A 204 8.97 13.65 -12.22
C SER A 204 9.41 12.19 -12.35
N PRO A 205 10.73 11.93 -12.36
CA PRO A 205 11.28 10.57 -12.29
C PRO A 205 11.19 9.98 -10.87
N ARG A 206 10.16 10.33 -10.12
CA ARG A 206 9.91 9.85 -8.75
C ARG A 206 8.48 9.34 -8.68
N GLY A 207 8.27 8.25 -7.99
CA GLY A 207 6.94 7.69 -7.81
C GLY A 207 6.95 6.37 -7.06
N ILE A 208 5.80 6.01 -6.52
CA ILE A 208 5.60 4.67 -5.97
C ILE A 208 5.53 3.69 -7.14
N GLY A 209 6.23 2.57 -7.01
CA GLY A 209 6.25 1.54 -8.03
C GLY A 209 6.94 1.95 -9.34
N LEU A 210 7.80 2.98 -9.32
CA LEU A 210 8.46 3.50 -10.53
C LEU A 210 9.25 2.43 -11.27
N THR A 211 10.04 1.63 -10.56
CA THR A 211 10.81 0.53 -11.15
C THR A 211 10.37 -0.79 -10.54
N ASN A 212 10.02 -1.74 -11.40
CA ASN A 212 9.61 -3.07 -11.01
C ASN A 212 10.31 -4.10 -11.87
N THR A 213 10.42 -5.34 -11.37
CA THR A 213 10.48 -6.48 -12.26
C THR A 213 9.06 -6.94 -12.61
N LEU A 214 8.92 -7.79 -13.64
CA LEU A 214 7.60 -8.33 -14.00
C LEU A 214 6.97 -9.08 -12.81
N ARG A 215 7.79 -9.86 -12.08
CA ARG A 215 7.30 -10.58 -10.90
C ARG A 215 7.00 -9.67 -9.71
N THR A 216 7.78 -8.61 -9.50
CA THR A 216 7.44 -7.60 -8.47
C THR A 216 6.09 -6.96 -8.76
N TRP A 217 5.80 -6.63 -10.03
CA TRP A 217 4.48 -6.14 -10.41
C TRP A 217 3.37 -7.12 -10.02
N LEU A 218 3.51 -8.38 -10.39
CA LEU A 218 2.50 -9.42 -10.10
C LEU A 218 2.38 -9.71 -8.60
N SER A 219 3.49 -9.67 -7.87
CA SER A 219 3.50 -9.90 -6.42
C SER A 219 2.92 -8.74 -5.61
N MET A 220 3.11 -7.49 -6.05
CA MET A 220 2.89 -6.30 -5.21
C MET A 220 1.76 -5.39 -5.72
N TRP A 221 1.61 -5.21 -7.04
CA TRP A 221 0.84 -4.12 -7.61
C TRP A 221 -0.34 -4.53 -8.50
N SER A 222 -0.37 -5.76 -8.98
CA SER A 222 -1.46 -6.26 -9.80
C SER A 222 -2.75 -6.42 -8.98
N LEU A 223 -3.84 -5.77 -9.38
CA LEU A 223 -5.16 -5.99 -8.78
C LEU A 223 -5.64 -7.43 -8.92
N ARG A 224 -5.16 -8.15 -9.92
CA ARG A 224 -5.57 -9.53 -10.20
C ARG A 224 -4.73 -10.57 -9.46
N ASP A 225 -3.41 -10.39 -9.48
CA ASP A 225 -2.48 -11.47 -9.08
C ASP A 225 -1.81 -11.22 -7.73
N SER A 226 -1.83 -9.98 -7.22
CA SER A 226 -1.11 -9.66 -5.97
C SER A 226 -1.86 -10.16 -4.74
N CYS A 227 -1.13 -10.85 -3.86
CA CYS A 227 -1.58 -11.13 -2.50
C CYS A 227 -1.29 -9.97 -1.51
N CYS A 228 -0.82 -8.80 -1.97
CA CYS A 228 -0.67 -7.60 -1.13
C CYS A 228 -1.99 -6.83 -0.91
N ARG A 229 -3.12 -7.44 -1.20
CA ARG A 229 -4.48 -6.89 -1.01
C ARG A 229 -4.87 -6.97 0.46
N GLY A 230 -5.28 -5.84 1.05
CA GLY A 230 -5.49 -5.77 2.49
C GLY A 230 -6.73 -6.47 2.99
N ALA A 231 -7.85 -6.40 2.25
CA ALA A 231 -9.16 -6.87 2.72
C ALA A 231 -9.15 -8.33 3.19
N GLU A 232 -8.54 -9.23 2.40
CA GLU A 232 -8.46 -10.66 2.71
C GLU A 232 -7.63 -10.94 3.96
N HIS A 233 -6.60 -10.15 4.21
CA HIS A 233 -5.73 -10.28 5.37
C HIS A 233 -6.37 -9.68 6.61
N LEU A 234 -6.93 -8.48 6.50
CA LEU A 234 -7.60 -7.79 7.61
C LEU A 234 -8.78 -8.60 8.15
N ALA A 235 -9.54 -9.26 7.28
CA ALA A 235 -10.63 -10.15 7.66
C ALA A 235 -10.20 -11.37 8.49
N ARG A 236 -8.90 -11.67 8.56
CA ARG A 236 -8.36 -12.76 9.37
C ARG A 236 -7.68 -12.30 10.67
N ILE A 237 -7.56 -10.99 10.88
CA ILE A 237 -6.99 -10.43 12.11
C ILE A 237 -8.09 -10.38 13.17
N THR A 238 -7.97 -11.24 14.19
CA THR A 238 -8.87 -11.34 15.33
C THR A 238 -8.23 -10.84 16.63
N GLU A 239 -6.95 -10.60 16.61
CA GLU A 239 -6.16 -10.04 17.70
C GLU A 239 -6.58 -8.57 17.95
N PRO A 240 -6.36 -8.04 19.18
CA PRO A 240 -6.63 -6.62 19.43
C PRO A 240 -5.94 -5.73 18.41
N ALA A 241 -6.70 -4.77 17.84
CA ALA A 241 -6.25 -3.97 16.71
C ALA A 241 -6.49 -2.48 16.94
N LEU A 242 -5.50 -1.67 16.57
CA LEU A 242 -5.56 -0.21 16.64
C LEU A 242 -5.30 0.39 15.27
N VAL A 243 -6.23 1.24 14.81
CA VAL A 243 -6.07 2.01 13.57
C VAL A 243 -5.92 3.47 13.93
N ILE A 244 -4.84 4.10 13.48
CA ILE A 244 -4.54 5.52 13.71
C ILE A 244 -4.36 6.20 12.37
N GLN A 245 -5.06 7.33 12.14
CA GLN A 245 -4.98 8.11 10.92
C GLN A 245 -4.80 9.59 11.20
N SER A 246 -3.89 10.22 10.48
CA SER A 246 -3.68 11.66 10.47
C SER A 246 -4.75 12.38 9.63
N ASP A 247 -5.33 13.44 10.15
CA ASP A 247 -6.43 14.17 9.52
C ASP A 247 -5.98 15.15 8.42
N ALA A 248 -4.68 15.45 8.34
CA ALA A 248 -4.06 16.28 7.29
C ALA A 248 -3.12 15.48 6.37
N ASP A 249 -3.26 14.16 6.32
CA ASP A 249 -2.47 13.30 5.46
C ASP A 249 -2.74 13.57 3.97
N THR A 250 -1.67 13.62 3.17
CA THR A 250 -1.70 13.86 1.71
C THR A 250 -1.26 12.65 0.90
N GLY A 251 -1.19 11.49 1.51
CA GLY A 251 -0.82 10.22 0.88
C GLY A 251 -1.82 9.11 1.15
N VAL A 252 -2.40 9.11 2.37
CA VAL A 252 -3.42 8.16 2.80
C VAL A 252 -4.57 8.95 3.40
N PHE A 253 -5.80 8.56 3.13
CA PHE A 253 -6.95 9.39 3.43
C PHE A 253 -7.86 8.76 4.49
N PRO A 254 -8.77 9.53 5.11
CA PRO A 254 -9.67 9.01 6.14
C PRO A 254 -10.48 7.78 5.72
N SER A 255 -10.86 7.71 4.44
CA SER A 255 -11.56 6.54 3.90
C SER A 255 -10.73 5.27 3.96
N ASP A 256 -9.41 5.35 3.78
CA ASP A 256 -8.50 4.19 3.86
C ASP A 256 -8.51 3.62 5.30
N ALA A 257 -8.37 4.48 6.30
CA ALA A 257 -8.38 4.05 7.70
C ALA A 257 -9.73 3.47 8.12
N LYS A 258 -10.84 4.07 7.64
CA LYS A 258 -12.20 3.58 7.90
C LYS A 258 -12.37 2.19 7.29
N ALA A 259 -11.96 2.00 6.05
CA ALA A 259 -12.06 0.70 5.39
C ALA A 259 -11.19 -0.36 6.07
N ILE A 260 -9.96 -0.03 6.51
CA ILE A 260 -9.12 -0.93 7.30
C ILE A 260 -9.86 -1.33 8.59
N PHE A 261 -10.41 -0.36 9.33
CA PHE A 261 -11.13 -0.62 10.56
C PHE A 261 -12.37 -1.51 10.34
N GLU A 262 -13.14 -1.26 9.29
CA GLU A 262 -14.33 -2.05 8.96
C GLU A 262 -13.99 -3.49 8.56
N GLN A 263 -12.88 -3.70 7.83
CA GLN A 263 -12.43 -5.00 7.36
C GLN A 263 -11.80 -5.87 8.45
N LEU A 264 -11.31 -5.29 9.55
CA LEU A 264 -10.77 -6.05 10.69
C LEU A 264 -11.85 -6.90 11.35
N SER A 265 -11.61 -8.20 11.51
CA SER A 265 -12.50 -9.13 12.22
C SER A 265 -12.31 -9.10 13.74
N SER A 266 -11.34 -8.36 14.27
CA SER A 266 -11.18 -8.17 15.70
C SER A 266 -12.42 -7.58 16.34
N THR A 267 -12.83 -8.12 17.48
CA THR A 267 -13.89 -7.57 18.34
C THR A 267 -13.37 -6.51 19.29
N ASP A 268 -12.05 -6.53 19.58
CA ASP A 268 -11.32 -5.51 20.34
C ASP A 268 -10.54 -4.62 19.36
N LYS A 269 -11.22 -3.67 18.74
CA LYS A 269 -10.60 -2.75 17.77
C LYS A 269 -11.01 -1.31 18.02
N ALA A 270 -10.07 -0.38 17.76
CA ALA A 270 -10.30 1.06 17.89
C ALA A 270 -9.78 1.80 16.65
N LEU A 271 -10.46 2.91 16.29
CA LEU A 271 -10.03 3.85 15.25
C LEU A 271 -9.87 5.23 15.87
N HIS A 272 -8.70 5.82 15.71
CA HIS A 272 -8.40 7.16 16.17
C HIS A 272 -7.94 8.06 15.01
N MET A 273 -8.62 9.20 14.88
CA MET A 273 -8.18 10.31 14.03
C MET A 273 -7.33 11.24 14.87
N ILE A 274 -6.12 11.54 14.41
CA ILE A 274 -5.21 12.46 15.09
C ILE A 274 -4.92 13.68 14.21
N THR A 275 -4.55 14.80 14.83
CA THR A 275 -4.05 15.93 14.07
C THR A 275 -2.61 15.66 13.63
N GLY A 276 -2.37 15.68 12.31
CA GLY A 276 -1.03 15.42 11.78
C GLY A 276 -0.98 15.27 10.28
N ASP A 277 0.24 15.38 9.74
CA ASP A 277 0.58 15.01 8.38
C ASP A 277 0.97 13.51 8.27
N HIS A 278 1.27 13.06 7.04
CA HIS A 278 1.63 11.65 6.76
C HIS A 278 2.83 11.13 7.58
N TYR A 279 3.81 11.98 7.85
CA TYR A 279 5.05 11.62 8.55
C TYR A 279 5.06 12.06 10.02
N LEU A 280 3.93 12.57 10.53
CA LEU A 280 3.81 13.07 11.90
C LEU A 280 4.87 14.15 12.22
N GLN A 281 5.13 15.03 11.27
CA GLN A 281 6.10 16.12 11.41
C GLN A 281 5.41 17.43 11.85
N THR A 282 4.13 17.57 11.53
CA THR A 282 3.30 18.73 11.84
C THR A 282 1.97 18.27 12.40
N PRO A 283 1.56 18.70 13.61
CA PRO A 283 2.33 19.54 14.54
C PRO A 283 3.55 18.83 15.14
N GLN A 284 4.44 19.58 15.80
CA GLN A 284 5.72 19.07 16.29
C GLN A 284 5.59 17.92 17.30
N ASP A 285 4.49 17.87 18.03
CA ASP A 285 4.17 16.86 19.06
C ASP A 285 3.39 15.66 18.50
N ALA A 286 3.05 15.62 17.22
CA ALA A 286 2.24 14.55 16.62
C ALA A 286 2.78 13.14 16.91
N LYS A 287 4.12 12.97 16.89
CA LYS A 287 4.75 11.68 17.21
C LYS A 287 4.55 11.29 18.67
N THR A 288 4.62 12.25 19.59
CA THR A 288 4.39 12.02 21.01
C THR A 288 2.92 11.64 21.25
N VAL A 289 1.98 12.35 20.63
CA VAL A 289 0.55 12.02 20.70
C VAL A 289 0.28 10.58 20.24
N VAL A 290 0.89 10.15 19.13
CA VAL A 290 0.77 8.76 18.67
C VAL A 290 1.39 7.77 19.64
N ALA A 291 2.58 8.08 20.18
CA ALA A 291 3.26 7.20 21.14
C ALA A 291 2.44 7.03 22.42
N ASP A 292 1.90 8.12 22.95
CA ASP A 292 1.07 8.10 24.16
C ASP A 292 -0.24 7.32 23.92
N LEU A 293 -0.89 7.54 22.76
CA LEU A 293 -2.09 6.80 22.35
C LEU A 293 -1.83 5.29 22.29
N ILE A 294 -0.73 4.88 21.68
CA ILE A 294 -0.35 3.46 21.58
C ILE A 294 -0.03 2.91 22.98
N HIS A 295 0.71 3.67 23.80
CA HIS A 295 1.05 3.27 25.17
C HIS A 295 -0.20 3.04 26.01
N ASP A 296 -1.12 4.00 26.03
CA ASP A 296 -2.35 3.92 26.84
C ASP A 296 -3.26 2.78 26.33
N TRP A 297 -3.32 2.58 25.03
CA TRP A 297 -4.08 1.48 24.44
C TRP A 297 -3.51 0.11 24.82
N LEU A 298 -2.18 -0.06 24.79
CA LEU A 298 -1.51 -1.30 25.19
C LEU A 298 -1.60 -1.54 26.71
N LYS A 299 -1.43 -0.51 27.55
CA LYS A 299 -1.43 -0.61 29.01
C LYS A 299 -2.68 -1.27 29.59
N THR A 300 -3.79 -1.17 28.90
CA THR A 300 -5.05 -1.81 29.32
C THR A 300 -5.19 -3.26 28.87
N ARG A 301 -4.22 -3.80 28.10
CA ARG A 301 -4.24 -5.12 27.46
C ARG A 301 -3.04 -6.00 27.77
N LEU A 302 -2.01 -5.42 28.37
CA LEU A 302 -0.82 -6.08 28.90
C LEU A 302 -0.95 -6.27 30.41
#